data_1b1bb72a97f17de4dc145228a9056149
#
_entry.id   1b1bb72a97f17de4dc145228a9056149
#
_cell.length_a   1.000
_cell.length_b   1.000
_cell.length_c   1.000
_cell.angle_alpha   90.00
_cell.angle_beta   90.00
_cell.angle_gamma   90.00
#
_symmetry.space_group_name_H-M   'P 1'
#
loop_
_entity.id
_entity.type
_entity.pdbx_description
1 polymer ?
#
loop_
_entity_poly.entity_id
_entity_poly.type
_entity_poly.pdbx_seq_one_letter_code
_entity_poly.pdbx_strand_id
1 'polypeptide(L)'
;MKAATPILLFLLLCFSTVAQSPAIEGNSLEEVRDKRAALLVVFKSRVINVDVSDRERAIIDDVLKADPEPKGRYRWVYTQMARKLNKYINKYNSLSPAKSLSEADYVIFFNVVEFRRILDTAYPYGELFVIVKGAPEKLKPPHVVWRARKVLVAEDAINDLIKDLKTLRGET
;
A
#
# COMPACT_ATOMS: atom_id res chain seq x y z
N MET A 1 2.79 -23.63 64.32
CA MET A 1 2.07 -23.80 63.07
C MET A 1 2.40 -22.59 62.21
N LYS A 2 3.25 -22.74 61.17
CA LYS A 2 3.64 -21.65 60.27
C LYS A 2 2.92 -21.86 58.95
N ALA A 3 2.05 -20.89 58.57
CA ALA A 3 1.34 -20.89 57.32
C ALA A 3 2.28 -20.39 56.19
N ALA A 4 2.48 -21.21 55.16
CA ALA A 4 3.20 -20.84 53.99
C ALA A 4 2.24 -20.20 52.98
N THR A 5 2.53 -18.97 52.56
CA THR A 5 1.81 -18.23 51.51
C THR A 5 2.36 -18.63 50.16
N PRO A 6 1.57 -19.11 49.18
CA PRO A 6 2.05 -19.35 47.85
C PRO A 6 2.12 -18.03 47.06
N ILE A 7 3.31 -17.71 46.58
CA ILE A 7 3.58 -16.63 45.65
C ILE A 7 3.06 -17.06 44.29
N LEU A 8 1.98 -16.43 43.85
CA LEU A 8 1.39 -16.62 42.49
C LEU A 8 2.24 -15.84 41.50
N LEU A 9 3.10 -16.55 40.76
CA LEU A 9 3.93 -15.99 39.70
C LEU A 9 3.05 -15.78 38.46
N PHE A 10 2.57 -14.55 38.26
CA PHE A 10 1.89 -14.15 37.02
C PHE A 10 2.91 -14.02 35.89
N LEU A 11 3.04 -15.06 35.08
CA LEU A 11 3.76 -15.03 33.79
C LEU A 11 2.93 -14.20 32.81
N LEU A 12 3.29 -12.93 32.64
CA LEU A 12 2.80 -12.07 31.55
C LEU A 12 3.39 -12.60 30.23
N LEU A 13 2.65 -13.46 29.58
CA LEU A 13 2.88 -13.81 28.17
C LEU A 13 2.52 -12.59 27.30
N CYS A 14 3.52 -11.76 27.01
CA CYS A 14 3.43 -10.78 25.93
C CYS A 14 3.31 -11.54 24.60
N PHE A 15 2.09 -11.81 24.16
CA PHE A 15 1.84 -12.20 22.79
C PHE A 15 2.11 -11.00 21.91
N SER A 16 3.32 -10.93 21.35
CA SER A 16 3.61 -10.09 20.21
C SER A 16 2.80 -10.65 19.03
N THR A 17 1.59 -10.14 18.85
CA THR A 17 0.83 -10.36 17.63
C THR A 17 1.57 -9.64 16.51
N VAL A 18 2.46 -10.37 15.83
CA VAL A 18 2.94 -9.97 14.52
C VAL A 18 1.69 -9.89 13.65
N ALA A 19 1.27 -8.67 13.32
CA ALA A 19 0.20 -8.44 12.37
C ALA A 19 0.67 -8.98 11.02
N GLN A 20 0.33 -10.23 10.74
CA GLN A 20 0.47 -10.79 9.40
C GLN A 20 -0.44 -9.98 8.49
N SER A 21 0.15 -9.24 7.56
CA SER A 21 -0.60 -8.65 6.45
C SER A 21 -1.33 -9.79 5.74
N PRO A 22 -2.66 -9.72 5.60
CA PRO A 22 -3.39 -10.77 4.91
C PRO A 22 -2.93 -10.80 3.45
N ALA A 23 -2.23 -11.87 3.08
CA ALA A 23 -1.91 -12.15 1.69
C ALA A 23 -3.21 -12.21 0.89
N ILE A 24 -3.26 -11.52 -0.24
CA ILE A 24 -4.41 -11.58 -1.15
C ILE A 24 -4.30 -12.89 -1.90
N GLU A 25 -5.27 -13.78 -1.70
CA GLU A 25 -5.42 -14.98 -2.50
C GLU A 25 -5.66 -14.60 -3.97
N GLY A 26 -4.77 -15.02 -4.86
CA GLY A 26 -5.00 -15.08 -6.30
C GLY A 26 -4.20 -14.15 -7.20
N ASN A 27 -3.66 -13.03 -6.73
CA ASN A 27 -2.84 -12.12 -7.54
C ASN A 27 -1.47 -11.92 -6.91
N SER A 28 -0.42 -12.17 -7.66
CA SER A 28 0.95 -12.19 -7.17
C SER A 28 1.68 -10.89 -7.50
N LEU A 29 2.36 -10.32 -6.51
CA LEU A 29 3.32 -9.22 -6.71
C LEU A 29 4.43 -9.61 -7.72
N GLU A 30 4.63 -10.92 -7.98
CA GLU A 30 5.52 -11.45 -9.03
C GLU A 30 5.28 -10.82 -10.40
N GLU A 31 4.05 -10.40 -10.71
CA GLU A 31 3.73 -9.75 -11.99
C GLU A 31 4.44 -8.41 -12.18
N VAL A 32 4.94 -7.80 -11.12
CA VAL A 32 5.71 -6.54 -11.18
C VAL A 32 7.21 -6.72 -10.97
N ARG A 33 7.70 -7.96 -10.84
CA ARG A 33 9.13 -8.24 -10.65
C ARG A 33 10.00 -7.53 -11.69
N ASP A 34 9.67 -7.70 -12.97
CA ASP A 34 10.43 -7.18 -14.09
C ASP A 34 9.94 -5.82 -14.59
N LYS A 35 8.83 -5.34 -14.04
CA LYS A 35 8.24 -4.05 -14.37
C LYS A 35 8.93 -2.94 -13.57
N ARG A 36 9.22 -1.82 -14.24
CA ARG A 36 10.02 -0.75 -13.63
C ARG A 36 9.29 0.59 -13.53
N ALA A 37 8.49 0.94 -14.53
CA ALA A 37 7.80 2.22 -14.58
C ALA A 37 6.57 2.23 -13.65
N ALA A 38 6.69 2.90 -12.50
CA ALA A 38 5.64 3.00 -11.49
C ALA A 38 5.05 4.40 -11.45
N LEU A 39 3.72 4.51 -11.54
CA LEU A 39 2.99 5.75 -11.30
C LEU A 39 2.46 5.75 -9.86
N LEU A 40 2.85 6.74 -9.06
CA LEU A 40 2.27 6.96 -7.74
C LEU A 40 1.04 7.87 -7.86
N VAL A 41 -0.08 7.43 -7.32
CA VAL A 41 -1.34 8.20 -7.30
C VAL A 41 -1.88 8.24 -5.87
N VAL A 42 -2.34 9.41 -5.42
CA VAL A 42 -2.88 9.62 -4.08
C VAL A 42 -4.14 10.47 -4.16
N PHE A 43 -5.28 9.86 -3.85
CA PHE A 43 -6.56 10.58 -3.72
C PHE A 43 -7.54 9.80 -2.86
N LYS A 44 -8.73 10.34 -2.65
CA LYS A 44 -9.85 9.64 -2.03
C LYS A 44 -10.77 9.11 -3.12
N SER A 45 -10.81 7.78 -3.29
CA SER A 45 -11.79 7.16 -4.17
C SER A 45 -13.22 7.43 -3.70
N ARG A 46 -14.12 7.64 -4.64
CA ARG A 46 -15.54 7.89 -4.35
C ARG A 46 -16.32 6.64 -3.99
N VAL A 47 -15.70 5.48 -4.15
CA VAL A 47 -16.32 4.17 -3.93
C VAL A 47 -16.42 3.89 -2.43
N ILE A 48 -17.58 4.18 -1.82
CA ILE A 48 -17.76 4.05 -0.37
C ILE A 48 -18.64 2.85 0.01
N ASN A 49 -19.59 2.42 -0.84
CA ASN A 49 -20.63 1.43 -0.49
C ASN A 49 -20.90 0.43 -1.61
N VAL A 50 -19.87 -0.29 -2.07
CA VAL A 50 -20.02 -1.31 -3.11
C VAL A 50 -19.60 -2.65 -2.53
N ASP A 51 -20.21 -3.72 -2.99
CA ASP A 51 -19.91 -5.11 -2.60
C ASP A 51 -18.42 -5.42 -2.82
N VAL A 52 -17.82 -6.34 -2.08
CA VAL A 52 -16.36 -6.50 -2.02
C VAL A 52 -15.73 -6.76 -3.39
N SER A 53 -16.38 -7.54 -4.24
CA SER A 53 -15.93 -7.83 -5.62
C SER A 53 -16.06 -6.62 -6.56
N ASP A 54 -17.15 -5.86 -6.42
CA ASP A 54 -17.40 -4.68 -7.25
C ASP A 54 -16.57 -3.47 -6.79
N ARG A 55 -16.18 -3.44 -5.51
CA ARG A 55 -15.35 -2.39 -4.94
C ARG A 55 -13.96 -2.34 -5.57
N GLU A 56 -13.30 -3.47 -5.77
CA GLU A 56 -11.98 -3.51 -6.39
C GLU A 56 -12.04 -2.98 -7.83
N ARG A 57 -13.02 -3.44 -8.60
CA ARG A 57 -13.23 -2.96 -9.96
C ARG A 57 -13.49 -1.46 -10.03
N ALA A 58 -14.34 -0.96 -9.16
CA ALA A 58 -14.66 0.47 -9.11
C ALA A 58 -13.46 1.32 -8.66
N ILE A 59 -12.61 0.82 -7.75
CA ILE A 59 -11.35 1.46 -7.38
C ILE A 59 -10.39 1.51 -8.58
N ILE A 60 -10.25 0.42 -9.32
CA ILE A 60 -9.41 0.37 -10.52
C ILE A 60 -9.90 1.39 -11.55
N ASP A 61 -11.20 1.46 -11.80
CA ASP A 61 -11.79 2.41 -12.73
C ASP A 61 -11.57 3.87 -12.31
N ASP A 62 -11.66 4.17 -11.01
CA ASP A 62 -11.35 5.50 -10.47
C ASP A 62 -9.87 5.85 -10.68
N VAL A 63 -8.96 4.90 -10.43
CA VAL A 63 -7.51 5.09 -10.57
C VAL A 63 -7.12 5.31 -12.02
N LEU A 64 -7.68 4.56 -12.96
CA LEU A 64 -7.39 4.69 -14.38
C LEU A 64 -7.91 5.99 -15.00
N LYS A 65 -8.83 6.68 -14.33
CA LYS A 65 -9.36 8.00 -14.71
C LYS A 65 -8.76 9.14 -13.90
N ALA A 66 -7.91 8.84 -12.92
CA ALA A 66 -7.38 9.84 -12.01
C ALA A 66 -6.37 10.77 -12.69
N ASP A 67 -6.42 12.04 -12.30
CA ASP A 67 -5.32 12.97 -12.52
C ASP A 67 -4.14 12.56 -11.62
N PRO A 68 -2.96 12.28 -12.18
CA PRO A 68 -1.79 11.88 -11.39
C PRO A 68 -1.29 13.00 -10.46
N GLU A 69 -1.67 14.26 -10.68
CA GLU A 69 -1.26 15.37 -9.85
C GLU A 69 -2.15 15.51 -8.60
N PRO A 70 -1.62 15.23 -7.40
CA PRO A 70 -2.39 15.35 -6.17
C PRO A 70 -2.67 16.81 -5.82
N LYS A 71 -3.92 17.11 -5.42
CA LYS A 71 -4.38 18.46 -5.07
C LYS A 71 -4.56 18.62 -3.54
N GLY A 72 -4.34 19.82 -3.04
CA GLY A 72 -4.57 20.16 -1.63
C GLY A 72 -3.76 19.28 -0.66
N ARG A 73 -4.41 18.77 0.39
CA ARG A 73 -3.78 17.94 1.43
C ARG A 73 -3.23 16.60 0.94
N TYR A 74 -3.71 16.08 -0.20
CA TYR A 74 -3.18 14.85 -0.79
C TYR A 74 -1.76 15.03 -1.33
N ARG A 75 -1.36 16.25 -1.70
CA ARG A 75 0.00 16.58 -2.12
C ARG A 75 1.03 16.30 -1.03
N TRP A 76 0.70 16.58 0.22
CA TRP A 76 1.58 16.25 1.34
C TRP A 76 1.77 14.74 1.48
N VAL A 77 0.67 13.94 1.43
CA VAL A 77 0.73 12.47 1.48
C VAL A 77 1.57 11.93 0.33
N TYR A 78 1.32 12.40 -0.88
CA TYR A 78 2.09 12.04 -2.07
C TYR A 78 3.59 12.31 -1.87
N THR A 79 3.95 13.50 -1.38
CA THR A 79 5.35 13.88 -1.18
C THR A 79 6.05 12.95 -0.20
N GLN A 80 5.39 12.55 0.88
CA GLN A 80 5.95 11.60 1.86
C GLN A 80 6.22 10.22 1.22
N MET A 81 5.25 9.70 0.48
CA MET A 81 5.40 8.42 -0.22
C MET A 81 6.45 8.48 -1.32
N ALA A 82 6.42 9.53 -2.16
CA ALA A 82 7.39 9.74 -3.24
C ALA A 82 8.83 9.83 -2.70
N ARG A 83 9.04 10.47 -1.54
CA ARG A 83 10.36 10.53 -0.89
C ARG A 83 10.89 9.13 -0.55
N LYS A 84 10.04 8.23 -0.05
CA LYS A 84 10.43 6.85 0.26
C LYS A 84 10.74 6.05 -1.00
N LEU A 85 9.89 6.16 -2.02
CA LEU A 85 10.12 5.54 -3.32
C LEU A 85 11.41 6.04 -3.97
N ASN A 86 11.66 7.35 -3.98
CA ASN A 86 12.89 7.92 -4.53
C ASN A 86 14.14 7.42 -3.80
N LYS A 87 14.08 7.26 -2.47
CA LYS A 87 15.19 6.67 -1.70
C LYS A 87 15.47 5.23 -2.14
N TYR A 88 14.42 4.45 -2.39
CA TYR A 88 14.53 3.09 -2.91
C TYR A 88 15.12 3.07 -4.31
N ILE A 89 14.59 3.89 -5.22
CA ILE A 89 15.07 4.04 -6.60
C ILE A 89 16.55 4.38 -6.63
N ASN A 90 16.97 5.38 -5.87
CA ASN A 90 18.36 5.84 -5.83
C ASN A 90 19.32 4.76 -5.31
N LYS A 91 18.85 3.88 -4.43
CA LYS A 91 19.70 2.78 -3.91
C LYS A 91 19.80 1.60 -4.86
N TYR A 92 18.70 1.22 -5.51
CA TYR A 92 18.60 -0.05 -6.25
C TYR A 92 18.39 0.13 -7.76
N ASN A 93 18.01 1.30 -8.22
CA ASN A 93 17.68 1.60 -9.62
C ASN A 93 16.64 0.61 -10.22
N SER A 94 15.77 0.07 -9.37
CA SER A 94 14.78 -0.97 -9.74
C SER A 94 13.45 -0.40 -10.17
N LEU A 95 13.23 0.89 -9.96
CA LEU A 95 12.03 1.61 -10.37
C LEU A 95 12.41 2.86 -11.16
N SER A 96 11.49 3.32 -11.98
CA SER A 96 11.50 4.68 -12.54
C SER A 96 10.12 5.31 -12.32
N PRO A 97 10.08 6.58 -11.86
CA PRO A 97 8.79 7.27 -11.72
C PRO A 97 8.19 7.52 -13.11
N ALA A 98 6.95 7.04 -13.32
CA ALA A 98 6.16 7.41 -14.48
C ALA A 98 5.42 8.72 -14.21
N LYS A 99 5.28 9.56 -15.24
CA LYS A 99 4.57 10.84 -15.15
C LYS A 99 3.10 10.73 -15.56
N SER A 100 2.75 9.67 -16.25
CA SER A 100 1.40 9.43 -16.76
C SER A 100 1.05 7.95 -16.73
N LEU A 101 -0.24 7.65 -16.83
CA LEU A 101 -0.72 6.27 -16.95
C LEU A 101 -0.19 5.58 -18.22
N SER A 102 0.06 6.30 -19.31
CA SER A 102 0.59 5.72 -20.53
C SER A 102 2.03 5.22 -20.36
N GLU A 103 2.84 5.94 -19.59
CA GLU A 103 4.24 5.59 -19.30
C GLU A 103 4.37 4.50 -18.22
N ALA A 104 3.36 4.32 -17.37
CA ALA A 104 3.44 3.40 -16.25
C ALA A 104 3.24 1.94 -16.67
N ASP A 105 4.04 1.03 -16.14
CA ASP A 105 3.80 -0.40 -16.20
C ASP A 105 2.75 -0.83 -15.17
N TYR A 106 2.75 -0.16 -14.01
CA TYR A 106 1.79 -0.38 -12.92
C TYR A 106 1.58 0.89 -12.09
N VAL A 107 0.52 0.91 -11.32
CA VAL A 107 0.14 2.04 -10.48
C VAL A 107 0.25 1.66 -9.01
N ILE A 108 0.91 2.51 -8.22
CA ILE A 108 0.91 2.46 -6.76
C ILE A 108 -0.13 3.47 -6.30
N PHE A 109 -1.26 3.01 -5.81
CA PHE A 109 -2.38 3.86 -5.45
C PHE A 109 -2.62 3.87 -3.95
N PHE A 110 -2.54 5.04 -3.32
CA PHE A 110 -2.96 5.22 -1.94
C PHE A 110 -4.33 5.86 -1.87
N ASN A 111 -5.33 5.05 -1.49
CA ASN A 111 -6.69 5.49 -1.26
C ASN A 111 -6.81 6.08 0.15
N VAL A 112 -6.90 7.39 0.25
CA VAL A 112 -7.14 8.08 1.53
C VAL A 112 -8.61 7.94 1.90
N VAL A 113 -8.94 7.08 2.85
CA VAL A 113 -10.31 6.91 3.36
C VAL A 113 -10.73 8.13 4.18
N GLU A 114 -9.87 8.53 5.12
CA GLU A 114 -10.10 9.69 6.00
C GLU A 114 -8.78 10.27 6.51
N PHE A 115 -8.85 11.44 7.13
CA PHE A 115 -7.75 12.00 7.92
C PHE A 115 -8.10 11.88 9.39
N ARG A 116 -7.35 11.10 10.14
CA ARG A 116 -7.49 10.92 11.60
C ARG A 116 -6.62 11.91 12.33
N ARG A 117 -7.19 12.56 13.32
CA ARG A 117 -6.45 13.47 14.19
C ARG A 117 -5.87 12.68 15.36
N ILE A 118 -4.55 12.74 15.52
CA ILE A 118 -3.83 12.19 16.67
C ILE A 118 -3.09 13.37 17.29
N LEU A 119 -3.49 13.74 18.50
CA LEU A 119 -3.09 15.02 19.09
C LEU A 119 -3.46 16.17 18.13
N ASP A 120 -2.51 17.01 17.77
CA ASP A 120 -2.72 18.15 16.87
C ASP A 120 -2.38 17.87 15.40
N THR A 121 -1.99 16.64 15.08
CA THR A 121 -1.57 16.25 13.73
C THR A 121 -2.63 15.38 13.05
N ALA A 122 -2.97 15.73 11.80
CA ALA A 122 -3.88 14.95 10.98
C ALA A 122 -3.09 13.93 10.13
N TYR A 123 -3.32 12.64 10.38
CA TYR A 123 -2.70 11.53 9.64
C TYR A 123 -3.66 10.95 8.60
N PRO A 124 -3.17 10.62 7.40
CA PRO A 124 -3.97 9.94 6.40
C PRO A 124 -4.19 8.48 6.81
N TYR A 125 -5.44 8.09 6.97
CA TYR A 125 -5.83 6.71 7.15
C TYR A 125 -6.37 6.17 5.83
N GLY A 126 -5.87 5.01 5.37
CA GLY A 126 -6.22 4.53 4.06
C GLY A 126 -5.78 3.12 3.74
N GLU A 127 -5.71 2.85 2.46
CA GLU A 127 -5.33 1.56 1.87
C GLU A 127 -4.34 1.81 0.73
N LEU A 128 -3.31 0.98 0.62
CA LEU A 128 -2.37 1.01 -0.49
C LEU A 128 -2.63 -0.17 -1.42
N PHE A 129 -2.64 0.11 -2.72
CA PHE A 129 -2.82 -0.89 -3.76
C PHE A 129 -1.68 -0.82 -4.76
N VAL A 130 -1.27 -1.97 -5.28
CA VAL A 130 -0.49 -2.08 -6.51
C VAL A 130 -1.39 -2.66 -7.59
N ILE A 131 -1.61 -1.88 -8.65
CA ILE A 131 -2.53 -2.21 -9.75
C ILE A 131 -1.70 -2.38 -11.01
N VAL A 132 -1.73 -3.57 -11.61
CA VAL A 132 -1.16 -3.82 -12.92
C VAL A 132 -2.16 -3.39 -13.98
N LYS A 133 -1.70 -2.60 -14.95
CA LYS A 133 -2.51 -2.27 -16.13
C LYS A 133 -2.75 -3.55 -16.92
N GLY A 134 -3.97 -3.75 -17.37
CA GLY A 134 -4.29 -4.87 -18.24
C GLY A 134 -3.45 -4.89 -19.51
N ALA A 135 -3.37 -6.03 -20.12
CA ALA A 135 -2.78 -6.22 -21.44
C ALA A 135 -3.91 -6.55 -22.42
N PRO A 136 -4.44 -5.54 -23.15
CA PRO A 136 -5.57 -5.75 -24.07
C PRO A 136 -5.30 -6.86 -25.09
N GLU A 137 -4.05 -6.95 -25.57
CA GLU A 137 -3.60 -8.00 -26.51
C GLU A 137 -3.64 -9.42 -25.90
N LYS A 138 -3.64 -9.54 -24.57
CA LYS A 138 -3.70 -10.81 -23.82
C LYS A 138 -5.06 -11.04 -23.17
N LEU A 139 -6.05 -10.19 -23.45
CA LEU A 139 -7.37 -10.22 -22.81
C LEU A 139 -7.32 -10.20 -21.28
N LYS A 140 -6.25 -9.61 -20.72
CA LYS A 140 -6.07 -9.52 -19.27
C LYS A 140 -6.50 -8.15 -18.78
N PRO A 141 -7.57 -8.05 -17.96
CA PRO A 141 -8.04 -6.78 -17.43
C PRO A 141 -7.06 -6.23 -16.38
N PRO A 142 -7.13 -4.93 -16.08
CA PRO A 142 -6.44 -4.35 -14.92
C PRO A 142 -6.89 -5.05 -13.62
N HIS A 143 -5.95 -5.29 -12.71
CA HIS A 143 -6.22 -5.98 -11.46
C HIS A 143 -5.21 -5.59 -10.38
N VAL A 144 -5.59 -5.82 -9.12
CA VAL A 144 -4.74 -5.59 -7.95
C VAL A 144 -3.82 -6.79 -7.74
N VAL A 145 -2.52 -6.55 -7.61
CA VAL A 145 -1.51 -7.60 -7.35
C VAL A 145 -0.96 -7.54 -5.92
N TRP A 146 -1.17 -6.44 -5.21
CA TRP A 146 -0.74 -6.28 -3.83
C TRP A 146 -1.60 -5.22 -3.12
N ARG A 147 -1.82 -5.39 -1.81
CA ARG A 147 -2.65 -4.49 -1.01
C ARG A 147 -2.23 -4.45 0.45
N ALA A 148 -2.13 -3.25 1.03
CA ALA A 148 -2.10 -3.03 2.47
C ALA A 148 -3.40 -2.37 2.93
N ARG A 149 -4.07 -2.94 3.93
CA ARG A 149 -5.33 -2.43 4.48
C ARG A 149 -5.09 -1.69 5.80
N LYS A 150 -5.96 -0.71 6.08
CA LYS A 150 -6.03 -0.02 7.40
C LYS A 150 -4.71 0.62 7.82
N VAL A 151 -4.03 1.26 6.89
CA VAL A 151 -2.76 1.95 7.15
C VAL A 151 -3.03 3.31 7.74
N LEU A 152 -2.46 3.60 8.90
CA LEU A 152 -2.58 4.90 9.57
C LEU A 152 -1.56 5.91 9.04
N VAL A 153 -0.39 5.45 8.58
CA VAL A 153 0.67 6.29 8.07
C VAL A 153 1.05 5.82 6.67
N ALA A 154 0.87 6.68 5.67
CA ALA A 154 1.14 6.33 4.27
C ALA A 154 2.60 5.89 4.03
N GLU A 155 3.56 6.43 4.82
CA GLU A 155 4.96 6.01 4.76
C GLU A 155 5.18 4.55 5.18
N ASP A 156 4.41 4.04 6.14
CA ASP A 156 4.53 2.65 6.60
C ASP A 156 4.07 1.69 5.51
N ALA A 157 2.95 1.99 4.86
CA ALA A 157 2.46 1.19 3.74
C ALA A 157 3.47 1.11 2.59
N ILE A 158 4.11 2.24 2.27
CA ILE A 158 5.11 2.27 1.19
C ILE A 158 6.39 1.54 1.61
N ASN A 159 6.78 1.58 2.89
CA ASN A 159 7.92 0.80 3.40
C ASN A 159 7.65 -0.71 3.31
N ASP A 160 6.43 -1.15 3.63
CA ASP A 160 6.02 -2.56 3.50
C ASP A 160 6.08 -3.01 2.04
N LEU A 161 5.53 -2.22 1.12
CA LEU A 161 5.61 -2.50 -0.32
C LEU A 161 7.08 -2.57 -0.78
N ILE A 162 7.93 -1.62 -0.38
CA ILE A 162 9.35 -1.62 -0.75
C ILE A 162 10.05 -2.86 -0.21
N LYS A 163 9.74 -3.29 1.01
CA LYS A 163 10.30 -4.50 1.60
C LYS A 163 9.93 -5.74 0.78
N ASP A 164 8.67 -5.86 0.38
CA ASP A 164 8.19 -6.98 -0.43
C ASP A 164 8.81 -6.96 -1.84
N LEU A 165 8.91 -5.78 -2.47
CA LEU A 165 9.58 -5.61 -3.77
C LEU A 165 11.06 -5.99 -3.71
N LYS A 166 11.76 -5.60 -2.65
CA LYS A 166 13.18 -5.97 -2.43
C LYS A 166 13.33 -7.49 -2.31
N THR A 167 12.50 -8.12 -1.49
CA THR A 167 12.50 -9.58 -1.33
C THR A 167 12.25 -10.28 -2.67
N LEU A 168 11.25 -9.81 -3.42
CA LEU A 168 10.88 -10.35 -4.72
C LEU A 168 12.01 -10.24 -5.75
N ARG A 169 12.78 -9.14 -5.71
CA ARG A 169 13.88 -8.86 -6.66
C ARG A 169 15.24 -9.32 -6.18
N GLY A 170 15.36 -9.91 -4.97
CA GLY A 170 16.62 -10.30 -4.38
C GLY A 170 17.53 -9.12 -4.02
N GLU A 171 16.95 -7.94 -3.74
CA GLU A 171 17.67 -6.72 -3.37
C GLU A 171 17.82 -6.64 -1.85
N THR A 172 19.02 -6.71 -1.33
CA THR A 172 19.34 -6.67 0.12
C THR A 172 19.78 -5.28 0.60
#